data_6c74482bfd9acb70865999ac31cb795f
#
_entry.id   6c74482bfd9acb70865999ac31cb795f
#
_cell.length_a   1.000
_cell.length_b   1.000
_cell.length_c   1.000
_cell.angle_alpha   90.00
_cell.angle_beta   90.00
_cell.angle_gamma   90.00
#
_symmetry.space_group_name_H-M   'P 1'
#
loop_
_entity.id
_entity.type
_entity.pdbx_description
1 polymer ?
#
loop_
_entity_poly.entity_id
_entity_poly.type
_entity_poly.pdbx_seq_one_letter_code
_entity_poly.pdbx_strand_id
1 'polypeptide(L)'
;MSDLFKGVDISWKPFLEGEFQKDYMKKIKRFLVDCSKNNQTIYPHPKNIFRSLELTSYENVKVVVLGQDPYHGPNQAHGLAFSVQENVPIPPSLKNIFKEISEDLEIEKRLSGDLTNWANQGVLLLNTCLTVFPGRPGSHSNLGWQEFTDSVIRAVDTKDKIVFIPVSYTHLRAHETVVY
;
A
#
# COMPACT_ATOMS: atom_id res chain seq x y z
N MET A 1 2.50 -17.12 -19.81
CA MET A 1 2.13 -16.71 -18.45
C MET A 1 2.41 -15.23 -18.34
N SER A 2 1.40 -14.38 -18.26
CA SER A 2 1.63 -12.94 -18.05
C SER A 2 2.30 -12.79 -16.68
N ASP A 3 3.39 -12.08 -16.67
CA ASP A 3 4.25 -11.88 -15.51
C ASP A 3 3.47 -11.20 -14.38
N LEU A 4 2.91 -12.00 -13.47
CA LEU A 4 2.12 -11.52 -12.31
C LEU A 4 3.00 -10.78 -11.30
N PHE A 5 4.33 -10.93 -11.41
CA PHE A 5 5.34 -10.20 -10.65
C PHE A 5 5.75 -8.87 -11.30
N LYS A 6 5.16 -8.50 -12.43
CA LYS A 6 5.45 -7.20 -13.03
C LYS A 6 5.02 -6.08 -12.07
N GLY A 7 5.99 -5.30 -11.61
CA GLY A 7 5.76 -4.25 -10.61
C GLY A 7 5.90 -4.71 -9.15
N VAL A 8 6.58 -5.85 -8.91
CA VAL A 8 7.00 -6.30 -7.58
C VAL A 8 8.50 -6.56 -7.63
N ASP A 9 9.26 -6.06 -6.66
CA ASP A 9 10.69 -6.34 -6.57
C ASP A 9 10.94 -7.84 -6.39
N ILE A 10 11.98 -8.35 -7.04
CA ILE A 10 12.27 -9.78 -7.10
C ILE A 10 12.51 -10.43 -5.72
N SER A 11 12.95 -9.64 -4.75
CA SER A 11 13.19 -10.09 -3.38
C SER A 11 11.94 -10.59 -2.66
N TRP A 12 10.75 -10.15 -3.08
CA TRP A 12 9.47 -10.63 -2.56
C TRP A 12 9.05 -11.99 -3.10
N LYS A 13 9.70 -12.47 -4.17
CA LYS A 13 9.30 -13.69 -4.85
C LYS A 13 9.22 -14.91 -3.93
N PRO A 14 10.18 -15.20 -3.04
CA PRO A 14 10.13 -16.38 -2.17
C PRO A 14 8.89 -16.42 -1.26
N PHE A 15 8.35 -15.27 -0.93
CA PHE A 15 7.23 -15.12 0.01
C PHE A 15 5.86 -15.02 -0.68
N LEU A 16 5.81 -14.44 -1.89
CA LEU A 16 4.55 -14.05 -2.53
C LEU A 16 4.23 -14.84 -3.80
N GLU A 17 5.16 -15.63 -4.36
CA GLU A 17 4.90 -16.36 -5.60
C GLU A 17 3.68 -17.30 -5.49
N GLY A 18 3.54 -18.00 -4.36
CA GLY A 18 2.40 -18.85 -4.07
C GLY A 18 1.09 -18.10 -3.94
N GLU A 19 1.12 -16.86 -3.44
CA GLU A 19 -0.08 -16.05 -3.25
C GLU A 19 -0.76 -15.74 -4.58
N PHE A 20 0.01 -15.45 -5.64
CA PHE A 20 -0.53 -15.15 -6.97
C PHE A 20 -1.26 -16.32 -7.62
N GLN A 21 -1.08 -17.55 -7.13
CA GLN A 21 -1.78 -18.75 -7.61
C GLN A 21 -3.10 -19.02 -6.87
N LYS A 22 -3.35 -18.36 -5.74
CA LYS A 22 -4.53 -18.57 -4.91
C LYS A 22 -5.81 -18.05 -5.57
N ASP A 23 -6.95 -18.59 -5.16
CA ASP A 23 -8.24 -18.29 -5.80
C ASP A 23 -8.69 -16.85 -5.56
N TYR A 24 -8.37 -16.26 -4.40
CA TYR A 24 -8.67 -14.85 -4.16
C TYR A 24 -7.89 -13.93 -5.13
N MET A 25 -6.62 -14.23 -5.45
CA MET A 25 -5.86 -13.46 -6.44
C MET A 25 -6.38 -13.65 -7.86
N LYS A 26 -6.84 -14.86 -8.21
CA LYS A 26 -7.52 -15.09 -9.49
C LYS A 26 -8.83 -14.32 -9.58
N LYS A 27 -9.58 -14.20 -8.47
CA LYS A 27 -10.80 -13.39 -8.36
C LYS A 27 -10.48 -11.91 -8.58
N ILE A 28 -9.49 -11.38 -7.87
CA ILE A 28 -9.02 -9.99 -8.02
C ILE A 28 -8.62 -9.72 -9.48
N LYS A 29 -7.80 -10.59 -10.07
CA LYS A 29 -7.35 -10.44 -11.45
C LYS A 29 -8.52 -10.40 -12.44
N ARG A 30 -9.50 -11.31 -12.30
CA ARG A 30 -10.71 -11.31 -13.15
C ARG A 30 -11.46 -9.99 -13.02
N PHE A 31 -11.70 -9.55 -11.81
CA PHE A 31 -12.37 -8.29 -11.53
C PHE A 31 -11.65 -7.08 -12.19
N LEU A 32 -10.34 -6.97 -12.06
CA LEU A 32 -9.55 -5.88 -12.65
C LEU A 32 -9.59 -5.92 -14.19
N VAL A 33 -9.54 -7.12 -14.78
CA VAL A 33 -9.67 -7.31 -16.24
C VAL A 33 -11.07 -6.90 -16.71
N ASP A 34 -12.12 -7.25 -15.97
CA ASP A 34 -13.50 -6.91 -16.33
C ASP A 34 -13.73 -5.39 -16.19
N CYS A 35 -13.19 -4.74 -15.16
CA CYS A 35 -13.19 -3.29 -15.06
C CYS A 35 -12.53 -2.64 -16.31
N SER A 36 -11.36 -3.14 -16.71
CA SER A 36 -10.67 -2.63 -17.89
C SER A 36 -11.46 -2.80 -19.19
N LYS A 37 -12.06 -3.99 -19.41
CA LYS A 37 -12.92 -4.26 -20.60
C LYS A 37 -14.15 -3.36 -20.66
N ASN A 38 -14.70 -3.00 -19.50
CA ASN A 38 -15.89 -2.16 -19.38
C ASN A 38 -15.55 -0.65 -19.26
N ASN A 39 -14.31 -0.26 -19.50
CA ASN A 39 -13.82 1.12 -19.33
C ASN A 39 -14.14 1.72 -17.95
N GLN A 40 -14.18 0.89 -16.91
CA GLN A 40 -14.36 1.32 -15.53
C GLN A 40 -13.03 1.78 -14.96
N THR A 41 -12.96 3.03 -14.53
CA THR A 41 -11.78 3.59 -13.88
C THR A 41 -11.59 2.99 -12.48
N ILE A 42 -10.38 2.58 -12.15
CA ILE A 42 -9.96 2.19 -10.80
C ILE A 42 -8.71 3.01 -10.39
N TYR A 43 -8.53 3.21 -9.10
CA TYR A 43 -7.33 3.82 -8.54
C TYR A 43 -6.60 2.84 -7.62
N PRO A 44 -5.24 2.90 -7.61
CA PRO A 44 -4.36 3.64 -8.52
C PRO A 44 -4.43 3.06 -9.94
N HIS A 45 -3.75 3.72 -10.89
CA HIS A 45 -3.56 3.15 -12.23
C HIS A 45 -2.99 1.73 -12.14
N PRO A 46 -3.45 0.75 -12.96
CA PRO A 46 -3.07 -0.67 -12.83
C PRO A 46 -1.57 -0.95 -12.70
N LYS A 47 -0.72 -0.19 -13.40
CA LYS A 47 0.74 -0.30 -13.31
C LYS A 47 1.32 0.03 -11.92
N ASN A 48 0.56 0.73 -11.08
CA ASN A 48 0.99 1.21 -9.76
C ASN A 48 0.40 0.41 -8.60
N ILE A 49 -0.41 -0.63 -8.85
CA ILE A 49 -1.09 -1.38 -7.78
C ILE A 49 -0.09 -1.96 -6.76
N PHE A 50 1.05 -2.47 -7.24
CA PHE A 50 2.10 -3.06 -6.40
C PHE A 50 3.31 -2.15 -6.16
N ARG A 51 3.17 -0.84 -6.42
CA ARG A 51 4.31 0.10 -6.36
C ARG A 51 5.01 0.14 -5.00
N SER A 52 4.30 -0.09 -3.90
CA SER A 52 4.93 -0.20 -2.57
C SER A 52 5.94 -1.35 -2.49
N LEU A 53 5.62 -2.49 -3.13
CA LEU A 53 6.50 -3.67 -3.20
C LEU A 53 7.56 -3.55 -4.32
N GLU A 54 7.36 -2.67 -5.29
CA GLU A 54 8.33 -2.35 -6.33
C GLU A 54 9.46 -1.47 -5.79
N LEU A 55 9.12 -0.45 -5.01
CA LEU A 55 10.06 0.55 -4.51
C LEU A 55 10.76 0.14 -3.22
N THR A 56 10.14 -0.71 -2.41
CA THR A 56 10.71 -1.20 -1.16
C THR A 56 10.96 -2.69 -1.28
N SER A 57 12.22 -3.10 -1.53
CA SER A 57 12.60 -4.51 -1.56
C SER A 57 12.42 -5.14 -0.17
N TYR A 58 12.18 -6.46 -0.11
CA TYR A 58 11.99 -7.18 1.14
C TYR A 58 13.13 -6.95 2.14
N GLU A 59 14.38 -7.04 1.65
CA GLU A 59 15.58 -6.86 2.50
C GLU A 59 15.65 -5.47 3.12
N ASN A 60 15.19 -4.44 2.40
CA ASN A 60 15.31 -3.05 2.80
C ASN A 60 14.16 -2.59 3.71
N VAL A 61 13.10 -3.38 3.91
CA VAL A 61 12.02 -2.99 4.83
C VAL A 61 12.55 -2.77 6.23
N LYS A 62 12.31 -1.60 6.78
CA LYS A 62 12.63 -1.16 8.16
C LYS A 62 11.37 -0.75 8.93
N VAL A 63 10.44 -0.11 8.23
CA VAL A 63 9.19 0.40 8.80
C VAL A 63 8.04 -0.01 7.87
N VAL A 64 6.94 -0.45 8.43
CA VAL A 64 5.69 -0.71 7.71
C VAL A 64 4.65 0.30 8.17
N VAL A 65 4.15 1.11 7.24
CA VAL A 65 3.03 2.03 7.48
C VAL A 65 1.80 1.49 6.79
N LEU A 66 0.76 1.18 7.57
CA LEU A 66 -0.46 0.58 7.07
C LEU A 66 -1.57 1.63 6.89
N GLY A 67 -1.99 1.81 5.65
CA GLY A 67 -3.20 2.55 5.28
C GLY A 67 -4.38 1.62 5.06
N GLN A 68 -5.57 2.17 4.88
CA GLN A 68 -6.80 1.41 4.63
C GLN A 68 -6.93 1.08 3.14
N ASP A 69 -7.22 2.06 2.32
CA ASP A 69 -7.40 1.97 0.87
C ASP A 69 -6.78 3.19 0.17
N PRO A 70 -6.57 3.14 -1.16
CA PRO A 70 -6.02 4.26 -1.89
C PRO A 70 -6.92 5.49 -1.83
N TYR A 71 -6.36 6.68 -1.95
CA TYR A 71 -7.15 7.88 -2.18
C TYR A 71 -8.03 7.70 -3.42
N HIS A 72 -9.31 8.09 -3.30
CA HIS A 72 -10.32 7.87 -4.33
C HIS A 72 -10.58 9.12 -5.21
N GLY A 73 -9.86 10.21 -4.96
CA GLY A 73 -9.89 11.42 -5.81
C GLY A 73 -9.02 11.27 -7.07
N PRO A 74 -9.32 12.05 -8.12
CA PRO A 74 -8.55 12.00 -9.36
C PRO A 74 -7.09 12.40 -9.13
N ASN A 75 -6.15 11.69 -9.76
CA ASN A 75 -4.71 11.92 -9.73
C ASN A 75 -4.04 11.82 -8.34
N GLN A 76 -4.74 11.38 -7.30
CA GLN A 76 -4.17 11.27 -5.95
C GLN A 76 -3.36 9.98 -5.78
N ALA A 77 -4.02 8.83 -5.88
CA ALA A 77 -3.40 7.54 -5.61
C ALA A 77 -2.36 7.13 -6.67
N HIS A 78 -1.19 6.71 -6.20
CA HIS A 78 -0.12 6.21 -7.07
C HIS A 78 0.57 4.95 -6.52
N GLY A 79 -0.11 4.19 -5.66
CA GLY A 79 0.32 2.87 -5.17
C GLY A 79 1.13 2.87 -3.88
N LEU A 80 1.26 4.03 -3.22
CA LEU A 80 1.86 4.17 -1.89
C LEU A 80 0.81 4.68 -0.90
N ALA A 81 0.67 4.04 0.25
CA ALA A 81 -0.24 4.49 1.31
C ALA A 81 0.08 5.92 1.75
N PHE A 82 -0.96 6.73 1.98
CA PHE A 82 -0.88 8.15 2.38
C PHE A 82 -0.25 9.10 1.36
N SER A 83 0.42 8.59 0.33
CA SER A 83 1.14 9.38 -0.66
C SER A 83 0.23 9.86 -1.78
N VAL A 84 0.49 11.06 -2.28
CA VAL A 84 -0.09 11.60 -3.51
C VAL A 84 1.02 11.95 -4.49
N GLN A 85 0.66 12.04 -5.78
CA GLN A 85 1.62 12.45 -6.79
C GLN A 85 2.13 13.88 -6.55
N GLU A 86 3.29 14.20 -7.10
CA GLU A 86 3.84 15.55 -7.07
C GLU A 86 2.84 16.55 -7.67
N ASN A 87 2.78 17.76 -7.10
CA ASN A 87 1.83 18.82 -7.49
C ASN A 87 0.34 18.54 -7.20
N VAL A 88 0.02 17.45 -6.50
CA VAL A 88 -1.33 17.21 -5.98
C VAL A 88 -1.47 17.80 -4.58
N PRO A 89 -2.57 18.49 -4.25
CA PRO A 89 -2.80 19.01 -2.90
C PRO A 89 -2.67 17.90 -1.84
N ILE A 90 -1.91 18.19 -0.78
CA ILE A 90 -1.68 17.24 0.30
C ILE A 90 -3.00 16.95 1.02
N PRO A 91 -3.45 15.67 1.11
CA PRO A 91 -4.69 15.32 1.79
C PRO A 91 -4.62 15.55 3.30
N PRO A 92 -5.77 15.72 3.99
CA PRO A 92 -5.81 16.00 5.43
C PRO A 92 -5.06 14.98 6.29
N SER A 93 -5.19 13.67 5.98
CA SER A 93 -4.49 12.60 6.71
C SER A 93 -2.97 12.77 6.63
N LEU A 94 -2.43 13.05 5.46
CA LEU A 94 -1.00 13.25 5.27
C LEU A 94 -0.52 14.58 5.89
N LYS A 95 -1.35 15.63 5.85
CA LYS A 95 -1.06 16.88 6.57
C LYS A 95 -0.89 16.66 8.07
N ASN A 96 -1.73 15.82 8.67
CA ASN A 96 -1.61 15.48 10.09
C ASN A 96 -0.30 14.72 10.37
N ILE A 97 0.05 13.73 9.55
CA ILE A 97 1.33 13.02 9.67
C ILE A 97 2.50 14.00 9.60
N PHE A 98 2.50 14.90 8.62
CA PHE A 98 3.58 15.90 8.49
C PHE A 98 3.63 16.88 9.64
N LYS A 99 2.46 17.27 10.20
CA LYS A 99 2.38 18.11 11.38
C LYS A 99 3.07 17.44 12.57
N GLU A 100 2.66 16.23 12.91
CA GLU A 100 3.24 15.48 14.03
C GLU A 100 4.76 15.32 13.88
N ILE A 101 5.23 14.90 12.70
CA ILE A 101 6.68 14.76 12.44
C ILE A 101 7.41 16.09 12.58
N SER A 102 6.85 17.18 12.05
CA SER A 102 7.50 18.50 12.11
C SER A 102 7.55 19.07 13.53
N GLU A 103 6.54 18.81 14.36
CA GLU A 103 6.47 19.24 15.74
C GLU A 103 7.39 18.40 16.65
N ASP A 104 7.43 17.08 16.45
CA ASP A 104 8.24 16.15 17.24
C ASP A 104 9.74 16.28 16.97
N LEU A 105 10.13 16.50 15.71
CA LEU A 105 11.52 16.60 15.29
C LEU A 105 12.01 18.05 15.15
N GLU A 106 11.19 19.04 15.40
CA GLU A 106 11.50 20.47 15.25
C GLU A 106 12.04 20.83 13.85
N ILE A 107 11.48 20.22 12.79
CA ILE A 107 11.89 20.43 11.40
C ILE A 107 10.82 21.16 10.59
N GLU A 108 11.22 21.72 9.45
CA GLU A 108 10.31 22.38 8.53
C GLU A 108 9.27 21.39 7.94
N LYS A 109 8.03 21.90 7.76
CA LYS A 109 6.96 21.11 7.15
C LYS A 109 7.27 20.79 5.69
N ARG A 110 7.02 19.54 5.30
CA ARG A 110 7.15 19.13 3.90
C ARG A 110 6.10 19.81 3.02
N LEU A 111 6.53 20.22 1.83
CA LEU A 111 5.68 20.87 0.83
C LEU A 111 5.15 19.89 -0.23
N SER A 112 5.81 18.74 -0.43
CA SER A 112 5.38 17.69 -1.36
C SER A 112 4.73 16.54 -0.63
N GLY A 113 3.58 16.08 -1.15
CA GLY A 113 2.87 14.88 -0.67
C GLY A 113 3.39 13.57 -1.26
N ASP A 114 4.41 13.61 -2.13
CA ASP A 114 5.03 12.39 -2.67
C ASP A 114 5.99 11.77 -1.66
N LEU A 115 5.69 10.54 -1.22
CA LEU A 115 6.47 9.78 -0.25
C LEU A 115 7.40 8.75 -0.90
N THR A 116 7.63 8.82 -2.21
CA THR A 116 8.54 7.91 -2.92
C THR A 116 9.92 7.84 -2.25
N ASN A 117 10.43 8.97 -1.75
CA ASN A 117 11.69 9.00 -0.99
C ASN A 117 11.66 8.17 0.31
N TRP A 118 10.50 8.07 0.97
CA TRP A 118 10.39 7.21 2.16
C TRP A 118 10.42 5.74 1.77
N ALA A 119 9.70 5.36 0.70
CA ALA A 119 9.73 4.00 0.18
C ALA A 119 11.15 3.55 -0.17
N ASN A 120 11.92 4.40 -0.87
CA ASN A 120 13.31 4.13 -1.23
C ASN A 120 14.26 4.00 -0.03
N GLN A 121 13.88 4.51 1.15
CA GLN A 121 14.64 4.40 2.40
C GLN A 121 14.24 3.19 3.25
N GLY A 122 13.28 2.39 2.80
CA GLY A 122 12.82 1.18 3.48
C GLY A 122 11.53 1.35 4.28
N VAL A 123 10.74 2.39 4.00
CA VAL A 123 9.37 2.54 4.55
C VAL A 123 8.39 1.88 3.60
N LEU A 124 7.89 0.70 3.95
CA LEU A 124 6.84 0.01 3.19
C LEU A 124 5.49 0.71 3.43
N LEU A 125 5.07 1.52 2.47
CA LEU A 125 3.81 2.28 2.49
C LEU A 125 2.69 1.43 1.88
N LEU A 126 2.08 0.56 2.67
CA LEU A 126 1.13 -0.46 2.22
C LEU A 126 -0.29 -0.14 2.64
N ASN A 127 -1.25 -0.14 1.69
CA ASN A 127 -2.67 -0.17 2.01
C ASN A 127 -3.14 -1.61 2.21
N THR A 128 -4.10 -1.85 3.10
CA THR A 128 -4.73 -3.17 3.28
C THR A 128 -5.60 -3.56 2.09
N CYS A 129 -6.17 -2.58 1.38
CA CYS A 129 -6.85 -2.75 0.11
C CYS A 129 -6.08 -1.98 -0.98
N LEU A 130 -5.65 -2.64 -2.05
CA LEU A 130 -4.74 -2.01 -3.03
C LEU A 130 -5.45 -1.27 -4.16
N THR A 131 -6.77 -1.35 -4.25
CA THR A 131 -7.54 -0.66 -5.30
C THR A 131 -8.85 -0.10 -4.77
N VAL A 132 -9.39 0.90 -5.47
CA VAL A 132 -10.65 1.55 -5.11
C VAL A 132 -11.33 2.13 -6.36
N PHE A 133 -12.67 2.26 -6.38
CA PHE A 133 -13.37 3.03 -7.39
C PHE A 133 -13.30 4.55 -7.11
N PRO A 134 -13.29 5.40 -8.15
CA PRO A 134 -13.39 6.84 -8.00
C PRO A 134 -14.54 7.25 -7.11
N GLY A 135 -14.29 8.12 -6.12
CA GLY A 135 -15.30 8.66 -5.21
C GLY A 135 -15.95 7.66 -4.24
N ARG A 136 -15.49 6.39 -4.18
CA ARG A 136 -16.11 5.34 -3.36
C ARG A 136 -15.11 4.68 -2.42
N PRO A 137 -14.79 5.30 -1.28
CA PRO A 137 -13.89 4.69 -0.29
C PRO A 137 -14.42 3.31 0.15
N GLY A 138 -13.53 2.35 0.34
CA GLY A 138 -13.85 0.99 0.75
C GLY A 138 -14.56 0.11 -0.31
N SER A 139 -14.75 0.60 -1.54
CA SER A 139 -15.51 -0.12 -2.58
C SER A 139 -14.94 -1.49 -2.96
N HIS A 140 -13.67 -1.75 -2.69
CA HIS A 140 -13.01 -3.03 -2.96
C HIS A 140 -12.61 -3.80 -1.70
N SER A 141 -13.14 -3.45 -0.52
CA SER A 141 -12.80 -4.07 0.76
C SER A 141 -13.10 -5.58 0.81
N ASN A 142 -14.11 -6.05 0.07
CA ASN A 142 -14.52 -7.46 0.02
C ASN A 142 -13.94 -8.22 -1.20
N LEU A 143 -12.97 -7.64 -1.90
CA LEU A 143 -12.41 -8.25 -3.11
C LEU A 143 -11.39 -9.35 -2.81
N GLY A 144 -10.75 -9.32 -1.62
CA GLY A 144 -9.73 -10.27 -1.18
C GLY A 144 -8.32 -9.65 -1.06
N TRP A 145 -8.19 -8.33 -1.20
CA TRP A 145 -6.89 -7.66 -1.07
C TRP A 145 -6.25 -7.86 0.29
N GLN A 146 -7.06 -7.93 1.36
CA GLN A 146 -6.57 -8.14 2.73
C GLN A 146 -5.82 -9.47 2.88
N GLU A 147 -6.28 -10.54 2.20
CA GLU A 147 -5.57 -11.83 2.22
C GLU A 147 -4.16 -11.71 1.63
N PHE A 148 -4.00 -10.92 0.57
CA PHE A 148 -2.70 -10.65 -0.04
C PHE A 148 -1.82 -9.78 0.86
N THR A 149 -2.34 -8.67 1.36
CA THR A 149 -1.57 -7.74 2.20
C THR A 149 -1.21 -8.34 3.55
N ASP A 150 -2.06 -9.22 4.11
CA ASP A 150 -1.72 -10.04 5.28
C ASP A 150 -0.54 -10.97 5.02
N SER A 151 -0.42 -11.54 3.81
CA SER A 151 0.75 -12.38 3.48
C SER A 151 2.03 -11.56 3.36
N VAL A 152 1.94 -10.31 2.85
CA VAL A 152 3.07 -9.37 2.86
C VAL A 152 3.49 -9.04 4.29
N ILE A 153 2.53 -8.73 5.16
CA ILE A 153 2.79 -8.42 6.58
C ILE A 153 3.44 -9.61 7.27
N ARG A 154 2.90 -10.82 7.11
CA ARG A 154 3.49 -12.06 7.68
C ARG A 154 4.92 -12.29 7.19
N ALA A 155 5.22 -12.04 5.92
CA ALA A 155 6.58 -12.15 5.41
C ALA A 155 7.53 -11.19 6.12
N VAL A 156 7.12 -9.93 6.31
CA VAL A 156 7.94 -8.92 6.98
C VAL A 156 8.07 -9.19 8.48
N ASP A 157 7.04 -9.72 9.14
CA ASP A 157 7.02 -10.03 10.56
C ASP A 157 8.05 -11.10 10.97
N THR A 158 8.56 -11.87 9.99
CA THR A 158 9.67 -12.82 10.23
C THR A 158 11.03 -12.15 10.41
N LYS A 159 11.14 -10.83 10.14
CA LYS A 159 12.39 -10.08 10.25
C LYS A 159 12.53 -9.43 11.63
N ASP A 160 13.75 -9.39 12.12
CA ASP A 160 14.06 -8.66 13.35
C ASP A 160 14.00 -7.14 13.13
N LYS A 161 13.57 -6.43 14.18
CA LYS A 161 13.65 -4.96 14.26
C LYS A 161 12.83 -4.21 13.21
N ILE A 162 11.66 -4.69 12.87
CA ILE A 162 10.70 -3.96 12.04
C ILE A 162 9.75 -3.17 12.92
N VAL A 163 9.51 -1.91 12.55
CA VAL A 163 8.51 -1.06 13.20
C VAL A 163 7.22 -1.08 12.39
N PHE A 164 6.10 -1.42 13.02
CA PHE A 164 4.77 -1.36 12.42
C PHE A 164 4.02 -0.13 12.92
N ILE A 165 3.53 0.71 12.01
CA ILE A 165 2.73 1.91 12.30
C ILE A 165 1.34 1.73 11.68
N PRO A 166 0.35 1.20 12.44
CA PRO A 166 -1.03 1.12 11.97
C PRO A 166 -1.70 2.49 12.15
N VAL A 167 -2.11 3.10 11.06
CA VAL A 167 -2.78 4.41 11.09
C VAL A 167 -4.31 4.29 11.21
N SER A 168 -4.86 3.08 11.06
CA SER A 168 -6.30 2.82 11.24
C SER A 168 -6.54 1.68 12.23
N TYR A 169 -7.30 1.99 13.29
CA TYR A 169 -7.56 1.08 14.44
C TYR A 169 -8.42 -0.15 14.10
N THR A 170 -9.05 -0.21 12.95
CA THR A 170 -10.05 -1.24 12.62
C THR A 170 -9.49 -2.59 12.18
N HIS A 171 -8.20 -2.71 11.85
CA HIS A 171 -7.58 -3.94 11.37
C HIS A 171 -6.60 -4.62 12.34
N LEU A 172 -6.37 -4.03 13.53
CA LEU A 172 -5.46 -4.60 14.56
C LEU A 172 -6.03 -5.82 15.31
N ARG A 173 -7.29 -6.21 15.10
CA ARG A 173 -7.89 -7.36 15.81
C ARG A 173 -7.40 -8.74 15.37
N ALA A 174 -6.59 -8.84 14.32
CA ALA A 174 -6.06 -10.13 13.84
C ALA A 174 -4.62 -10.43 14.28
N HIS A 175 -3.88 -9.44 14.75
CA HIS A 175 -2.48 -9.59 15.19
C HIS A 175 -2.28 -8.92 16.55
N GLU A 176 -2.96 -9.47 17.59
CA GLU A 176 -2.56 -9.20 18.97
C GLU A 176 -1.26 -9.97 19.25
N THR A 177 -0.14 -9.45 18.79
CA THR A 177 1.15 -9.70 19.44
C THR A 177 2.14 -8.61 19.03
N VAL A 178 2.69 -8.00 20.06
CA VAL A 178 3.91 -7.19 20.12
C VAL A 178 3.73 -5.69 19.91
N VAL A 179 3.27 -5.05 20.96
CA VAL A 179 3.80 -3.75 21.39
C VAL A 179 4.96 -4.05 22.33
N TYR A 180 6.16 -3.71 21.96
CA TYR A 180 7.26 -3.38 22.86
C TYR A 180 7.99 -2.17 22.29
#